data_4acab077db6bf7b95723afdbaa570603
#
_entry.id   4acab077db6bf7b95723afdbaa570603
#
_cell.length_a   1.000
_cell.length_b   1.000
_cell.length_c   1.000
_cell.angle_alpha   90.00
_cell.angle_beta   90.00
_cell.angle_gamma   90.00
#
_symmetry.space_group_name_H-M   'P 1'
#
loop_
_entity.id
_entity.type
_entity.pdbx_description
1 polymer ?
#
loop_
_entity_poly.entity_id
_entity_poly.type
_entity_poly.pdbx_seq_one_letter_code
_entity_poly.pdbx_strand_id
1 'polypeptide(L)'
;MRRFISTLSGIVLGFGCYGGIGNAANFSDKSSGISIDLDDELVEHSNWRGYRVFSAADNSASVFIKPVHNLRLYDLKEDLKAGGFDDVGSIDLVVTGTEKSAQVSQGSSVLVPVKGRIGEYKIRGVFGGFAGFDDQSVFVIGVARPDYWNDWKLRIKAMIESIQFIEIDYSEMIMNWEHRLVGKSLAPQNPVTRGNLVPKPINLCSNGTVANEKPASTQPATTATQQTVWNGYTWVTVPAVPMPRPPARWHIAPILGKPTLVIRHGPRPQEFKLEMEGDQLYVNGKPYSISENTLCQ
;
A
#
# COMPACT_ATOMS: atom_id res chain seq x y z
N MET A 1 14.67 24.45 21.75
CA MET A 1 15.74 23.88 20.90
C MET A 1 16.42 22.76 21.65
N ARG A 2 16.09 21.52 21.41
CA ARG A 2 16.80 20.32 21.90
C ARG A 2 17.08 19.45 20.68
N ARG A 3 18.37 19.39 20.30
CA ARG A 3 18.87 18.50 19.25
C ARG A 3 18.91 17.09 19.80
N PHE A 4 18.12 16.19 19.23
CA PHE A 4 18.29 14.74 19.38
C PHE A 4 19.35 14.29 18.37
N ILE A 5 20.52 13.93 18.88
CA ILE A 5 21.54 13.20 18.13
C ILE A 5 21.11 11.75 18.19
N SER A 6 20.56 11.21 17.10
CA SER A 6 20.35 9.78 16.93
C SER A 6 21.62 9.15 16.35
N THR A 7 22.26 8.35 17.16
CA THR A 7 23.39 7.48 16.81
C THR A 7 22.99 6.53 15.69
N LEU A 8 23.53 6.73 14.50
CA LEU A 8 23.47 5.74 13.41
C LEU A 8 24.41 4.59 13.80
N SER A 9 23.82 3.46 14.21
CA SER A 9 24.54 2.17 14.27
C SER A 9 24.82 1.71 12.84
N GLY A 10 26.09 1.65 12.50
CA GLY A 10 26.58 1.20 11.21
C GLY A 10 26.17 -0.26 10.97
N ILE A 11 25.47 -0.50 9.86
CA ILE A 11 25.28 -1.84 9.31
C ILE A 11 26.60 -2.22 8.64
N VAL A 12 27.39 -3.05 9.34
CA VAL A 12 28.54 -3.74 8.73
C VAL A 12 27.97 -4.82 7.84
N LEU A 13 28.03 -4.60 6.53
CA LEU A 13 27.75 -5.64 5.53
C LEU A 13 28.86 -6.69 5.59
N GLY A 14 28.60 -7.79 6.29
CA GLY A 14 29.49 -8.96 6.33
C GLY A 14 29.48 -9.66 4.96
N PHE A 15 30.61 -9.62 4.26
CA PHE A 15 30.86 -10.34 3.04
C PHE A 15 31.02 -11.83 3.35
N GLY A 16 29.99 -12.61 3.11
CA GLY A 16 30.10 -14.06 2.96
C GLY A 16 30.15 -14.40 1.47
N CYS A 17 31.33 -14.81 0.97
CA CYS A 17 31.46 -15.36 -0.38
C CYS A 17 30.68 -16.68 -0.49
N TYR A 18 29.50 -16.66 -1.06
CA TYR A 18 28.84 -17.84 -1.60
C TYR A 18 28.88 -17.75 -3.14
N GLY A 19 29.77 -18.54 -3.73
CA GLY A 19 29.79 -18.81 -5.17
C GLY A 19 28.53 -19.62 -5.54
N GLY A 20 27.47 -18.96 -5.92
CA GLY A 20 26.29 -19.57 -6.55
C GLY A 20 26.37 -19.35 -8.05
N ILE A 21 26.23 -20.42 -8.81
CA ILE A 21 26.10 -20.44 -10.28
C ILE A 21 24.88 -19.58 -10.61
N GLY A 22 25.09 -18.43 -11.29
CA GLY A 22 24.06 -17.45 -11.62
C GLY A 22 23.00 -18.06 -12.55
N ASN A 23 21.87 -18.39 -12.00
CA ASN A 23 20.63 -18.41 -12.77
C ASN A 23 20.11 -16.97 -12.80
N ALA A 24 19.70 -16.47 -13.98
CA ALA A 24 19.01 -15.20 -14.13
C ALA A 24 18.04 -15.00 -12.96
N ALA A 25 18.29 -14.00 -12.14
CA ALA A 25 17.51 -13.79 -10.94
C ALA A 25 16.17 -13.17 -11.34
N ASN A 26 15.13 -13.99 -11.50
CA ASN A 26 13.79 -13.48 -11.74
C ASN A 26 13.16 -13.07 -10.41
N PHE A 27 12.79 -11.81 -10.30
CA PHE A 27 11.85 -11.41 -9.25
C PHE A 27 10.47 -11.94 -9.63
N SER A 28 9.88 -12.77 -8.79
CA SER A 28 8.50 -13.21 -8.94
C SER A 28 7.82 -13.18 -7.58
N ASP A 29 6.79 -12.38 -7.47
CA ASP A 29 5.90 -12.37 -6.33
C ASP A 29 4.53 -12.91 -6.74
N LYS A 30 4.31 -14.19 -6.50
CA LYS A 30 3.06 -14.88 -6.83
C LYS A 30 1.86 -14.27 -6.09
N SER A 31 2.07 -13.69 -4.92
CA SER A 31 0.98 -13.13 -4.11
C SER A 31 0.47 -11.80 -4.66
N SER A 32 1.32 -11.02 -5.31
CA SER A 32 0.94 -9.78 -5.97
C SER A 32 0.79 -9.90 -7.49
N GLY A 33 1.12 -11.07 -8.07
CA GLY A 33 1.07 -11.30 -9.52
C GLY A 33 2.07 -10.46 -10.30
N ILE A 34 3.23 -10.15 -9.71
CA ILE A 34 4.25 -9.30 -10.34
C ILE A 34 5.48 -10.14 -10.62
N SER A 35 6.00 -10.04 -11.84
CA SER A 35 7.30 -10.59 -12.21
C SER A 35 8.16 -9.56 -12.94
N ILE A 36 9.49 -9.67 -12.77
CA ILE A 36 10.49 -8.80 -13.38
C ILE A 36 11.70 -9.67 -13.69
N ASP A 37 12.17 -9.66 -14.94
CA ASP A 37 13.41 -10.32 -15.33
C ASP A 37 14.58 -9.45 -14.88
N LEU A 38 15.32 -9.91 -13.89
CA LEU A 38 16.47 -9.21 -13.36
C LEU A 38 17.73 -9.59 -14.16
N ASP A 39 18.69 -8.69 -14.15
CA ASP A 39 19.99 -8.93 -14.71
C ASP A 39 20.77 -10.01 -13.92
N ASP A 40 21.48 -10.90 -14.61
CA ASP A 40 22.18 -12.05 -14.03
C ASP A 40 23.28 -11.68 -13.03
N GLU A 41 23.80 -10.44 -13.10
CA GLU A 41 24.81 -9.94 -12.17
C GLU A 41 24.21 -9.46 -10.85
N LEU A 42 22.87 -9.35 -10.76
CA LEU A 42 22.18 -8.88 -9.55
C LEU A 42 21.86 -10.05 -8.62
N VAL A 43 22.23 -9.90 -7.36
CA VAL A 43 21.96 -10.87 -6.29
C VAL A 43 21.08 -10.23 -5.25
N GLU A 44 20.09 -10.97 -4.75
CA GLU A 44 19.24 -10.49 -3.67
C GLU A 44 20.03 -10.39 -2.36
N HIS A 45 19.99 -9.25 -1.71
CA HIS A 45 20.71 -9.01 -0.47
C HIS A 45 19.81 -8.96 0.76
N SER A 46 18.76 -8.13 0.75
CA SER A 46 17.95 -7.90 1.94
C SER A 46 16.63 -7.21 1.63
N ASN A 47 15.73 -7.21 2.61
CA ASN A 47 14.56 -6.36 2.59
C ASN A 47 14.85 -5.04 3.31
N TRP A 48 14.55 -3.92 2.65
CA TRP A 48 14.69 -2.60 3.22
C TRP A 48 13.40 -1.80 3.07
N ARG A 49 12.74 -1.47 4.15
CA ARG A 49 11.46 -0.71 4.18
C ARG A 49 10.38 -1.23 3.22
N GLY A 50 10.29 -2.57 3.10
CA GLY A 50 9.37 -3.24 2.18
C GLY A 50 9.88 -3.38 0.74
N TYR A 51 11.06 -2.85 0.42
CA TYR A 51 11.74 -3.15 -0.83
C TYR A 51 12.55 -4.42 -0.71
N ARG A 52 12.47 -5.29 -1.71
CA ARG A 52 13.48 -6.31 -1.97
C ARG A 52 14.62 -5.63 -2.72
N VAL A 53 15.83 -5.86 -2.28
CA VAL A 53 17.03 -5.18 -2.79
C VAL A 53 17.93 -6.19 -3.49
N PHE A 54 18.24 -5.91 -4.74
CA PHE A 54 19.14 -6.68 -5.58
C PHE A 54 20.32 -5.78 -5.96
N SER A 55 21.56 -6.28 -5.83
CA SER A 55 22.74 -5.50 -6.14
C SER A 55 23.77 -6.32 -6.88
N ALA A 56 24.55 -5.66 -7.74
CA ALA A 56 25.74 -6.26 -8.32
C ALA A 56 26.81 -6.52 -7.25
N ALA A 57 27.59 -7.58 -7.41
CA ALA A 57 28.58 -8.01 -6.43
C ALA A 57 29.65 -6.93 -6.12
N ASP A 58 29.94 -6.08 -7.11
CA ASP A 58 30.89 -4.95 -7.00
C ASP A 58 30.23 -3.64 -6.52
N ASN A 59 28.95 -3.68 -6.15
CA ASN A 59 28.12 -2.51 -5.79
C ASN A 59 28.07 -1.43 -6.89
N SER A 60 28.26 -1.80 -8.16
CA SER A 60 28.14 -0.88 -9.30
C SER A 60 26.73 -0.43 -9.56
N ALA A 61 25.74 -1.31 -9.27
CA ALA A 61 24.31 -1.05 -9.44
C ALA A 61 23.46 -1.75 -8.38
N SER A 62 22.25 -1.23 -8.19
CA SER A 62 21.21 -1.84 -7.33
C SER A 62 19.82 -1.58 -7.89
N VAL A 63 18.93 -2.55 -7.67
CA VAL A 63 17.50 -2.46 -8.00
C VAL A 63 16.69 -2.73 -6.74
N PHE A 64 15.74 -1.87 -6.46
CA PHE A 64 14.81 -1.95 -5.33
C PHE A 64 13.42 -2.17 -5.89
N ILE A 65 12.73 -3.20 -5.42
CA ILE A 65 11.41 -3.59 -5.90
C ILE A 65 10.45 -3.66 -4.70
N LYS A 66 9.34 -2.94 -4.77
CA LYS A 66 8.32 -2.91 -3.72
C LYS A 66 6.93 -3.08 -4.33
N PRO A 67 6.31 -4.26 -4.21
CA PRO A 67 4.89 -4.40 -4.49
C PRO A 67 4.08 -3.46 -3.61
N VAL A 68 3.14 -2.77 -4.23
CA VAL A 68 2.20 -1.86 -3.56
C VAL A 68 0.80 -2.13 -4.11
N HIS A 69 -0.23 -1.61 -3.47
CA HIS A 69 -1.59 -1.72 -3.98
C HIS A 69 -2.21 -0.33 -4.16
N ASN A 70 -3.20 -0.25 -5.03
CA ASN A 70 -4.01 0.95 -5.25
C ASN A 70 -3.17 2.21 -5.58
N LEU A 71 -2.09 2.01 -6.36
CA LEU A 71 -1.26 3.11 -6.81
C LEU A 71 -2.00 3.93 -7.88
N ARG A 72 -2.33 5.15 -7.54
CA ARG A 72 -2.84 6.12 -8.50
C ARG A 72 -1.69 6.85 -9.15
N LEU A 73 -1.40 6.52 -10.39
CA LEU A 73 -0.27 7.14 -11.12
C LEU A 73 -0.44 8.66 -11.27
N TYR A 74 -1.66 9.16 -11.29
CA TYR A 74 -1.90 10.60 -11.29
C TYR A 74 -1.41 11.26 -10.01
N ASP A 75 -1.76 10.70 -8.84
CA ASP A 75 -1.33 11.23 -7.54
C ASP A 75 0.19 11.16 -7.40
N LEU A 76 0.80 10.04 -7.84
CA LEU A 76 2.25 9.90 -7.88
C LEU A 76 2.92 10.99 -8.74
N LYS A 77 2.34 11.33 -9.89
CA LYS A 77 2.85 12.41 -10.75
C LYS A 77 2.83 13.76 -10.06
N GLU A 78 1.74 14.08 -9.40
CA GLU A 78 1.61 15.35 -8.67
C GLU A 78 2.58 15.43 -7.49
N ASP A 79 2.77 14.35 -6.72
CA ASP A 79 3.73 14.26 -5.62
C ASP A 79 5.16 14.45 -6.13
N LEU A 80 5.52 13.80 -7.25
CA LEU A 80 6.84 13.95 -7.86
C LEU A 80 7.11 15.37 -8.38
N LYS A 81 6.09 16.07 -8.91
CA LYS A 81 6.18 17.47 -9.33
C LYS A 81 6.32 18.41 -8.15
N ALA A 82 5.68 18.10 -7.03
CA ALA A 82 5.72 18.94 -5.82
C ALA A 82 7.07 18.93 -5.08
N GLY A 83 8.03 18.15 -5.53
CA GLY A 83 9.39 18.14 -4.99
C GLY A 83 9.85 16.82 -4.42
N GLY A 84 9.11 15.78 -4.60
CA GLY A 84 9.56 14.46 -4.20
C GLY A 84 8.42 13.52 -3.82
N PHE A 85 8.82 12.31 -3.55
CA PHE A 85 7.98 11.22 -3.07
C PHE A 85 8.69 10.59 -1.87
N ASP A 86 7.98 10.33 -0.79
CA ASP A 86 8.56 9.93 0.50
C ASP A 86 9.49 8.71 0.39
N ASP A 87 9.12 7.72 -0.42
CA ASP A 87 9.95 6.54 -0.64
C ASP A 87 11.28 6.88 -1.32
N VAL A 88 11.31 7.83 -2.25
CA VAL A 88 12.53 8.34 -2.89
C VAL A 88 13.40 9.09 -1.88
N GLY A 89 12.81 10.02 -1.14
CA GLY A 89 13.51 10.77 -0.09
C GLY A 89 14.07 9.88 1.02
N SER A 90 13.39 8.78 1.31
CA SER A 90 13.81 7.85 2.37
C SER A 90 15.12 7.09 2.06
N ILE A 91 15.57 7.07 0.79
CA ILE A 91 16.87 6.55 0.34
C ILE A 91 17.80 7.63 -0.17
N ASP A 92 17.59 8.86 0.28
CA ASP A 92 18.42 10.03 -0.06
C ASP A 92 18.54 10.28 -1.58
N LEU A 93 17.42 10.12 -2.27
CA LEU A 93 17.30 10.39 -3.70
C LEU A 93 16.52 11.69 -3.94
N VAL A 94 16.83 12.36 -5.04
CA VAL A 94 16.09 13.52 -5.54
C VAL A 94 15.74 13.32 -7.03
N VAL A 95 14.55 13.73 -7.41
CA VAL A 95 14.10 13.74 -8.81
C VAL A 95 14.87 14.83 -9.56
N THR A 96 15.38 14.49 -10.77
CA THR A 96 16.26 15.41 -11.53
C THR A 96 15.77 15.78 -12.91
N GLY A 97 14.59 15.35 -13.30
CA GLY A 97 14.07 15.62 -14.63
C GLY A 97 12.58 15.40 -14.74
N THR A 98 12.05 15.51 -15.94
CA THR A 98 10.64 15.32 -16.25
C THR A 98 10.26 13.85 -16.27
N GLU A 99 9.00 13.58 -15.94
CA GLU A 99 8.40 12.26 -16.05
C GLU A 99 8.41 11.72 -17.48
N LYS A 100 8.51 10.40 -17.59
CA LYS A 100 8.38 9.63 -18.82
C LYS A 100 7.46 8.44 -18.55
N SER A 101 6.94 7.85 -19.62
CA SER A 101 6.26 6.56 -19.54
C SER A 101 7.19 5.47 -20.08
N ALA A 102 7.17 4.29 -19.48
CA ALA A 102 7.73 3.07 -20.08
C ALA A 102 6.61 2.29 -20.73
N GLN A 103 6.92 1.59 -21.81
CA GLN A 103 6.04 0.55 -22.31
C GLN A 103 6.21 -0.67 -21.41
N VAL A 104 5.18 -0.99 -20.65
CA VAL A 104 5.04 -2.27 -19.95
C VAL A 104 3.93 -3.06 -20.64
N SER A 105 4.06 -4.37 -20.70
CA SER A 105 3.20 -5.21 -21.54
C SER A 105 1.71 -5.13 -21.17
N GLN A 106 1.39 -4.83 -19.92
CA GLN A 106 0.02 -4.90 -19.38
C GLN A 106 -0.16 -3.90 -18.23
N GLY A 107 -0.08 -2.61 -18.55
CA GLY A 107 -0.25 -1.60 -17.51
C GLY A 107 0.16 -0.21 -17.93
N SER A 108 0.14 0.69 -16.98
CA SER A 108 0.56 2.08 -17.13
C SER A 108 1.74 2.39 -16.20
N SER A 109 2.58 3.34 -16.55
CA SER A 109 3.76 3.66 -15.76
C SER A 109 4.06 5.15 -15.69
N VAL A 110 4.77 5.52 -14.64
CA VAL A 110 5.41 6.82 -14.47
C VAL A 110 6.87 6.58 -14.10
N LEU A 111 7.79 7.17 -14.85
CA LEU A 111 9.23 7.08 -14.62
C LEU A 111 9.82 8.47 -14.46
N VAL A 112 10.69 8.64 -13.49
CA VAL A 112 11.46 9.87 -13.30
C VAL A 112 12.94 9.56 -13.11
N PRO A 113 13.86 10.36 -13.67
CA PRO A 113 15.27 10.25 -13.38
C PRO A 113 15.55 10.73 -11.96
N VAL A 114 16.43 10.01 -11.27
CA VAL A 114 16.83 10.33 -9.90
C VAL A 114 18.36 10.40 -9.78
N LYS A 115 18.83 11.12 -8.79
CA LYS A 115 20.22 11.13 -8.34
C LYS A 115 20.27 11.26 -6.84
N GLY A 116 21.37 10.86 -6.22
CA GLY A 116 21.52 10.99 -4.77
C GLY A 116 22.69 10.19 -4.25
N ARG A 117 22.49 9.60 -3.07
CA ARG A 117 23.48 8.77 -2.39
C ARG A 117 22.81 7.57 -1.76
N ILE A 118 23.50 6.44 -1.78
CA ILE A 118 23.22 5.28 -0.95
C ILE A 118 24.48 4.99 -0.15
N GLY A 119 24.41 5.21 1.16
CA GLY A 119 25.61 5.20 2.01
C GLY A 119 26.63 6.22 1.55
N GLU A 120 27.84 5.78 1.25
CA GLU A 120 28.92 6.65 0.80
C GLU A 120 28.95 6.90 -0.71
N TYR A 121 28.19 6.11 -1.49
CA TYR A 121 28.24 6.13 -2.94
C TYR A 121 27.26 7.14 -3.54
N LYS A 122 27.77 7.99 -4.41
CA LYS A 122 26.93 8.78 -5.32
C LYS A 122 26.26 7.84 -6.30
N ILE A 123 24.99 8.08 -6.63
CA ILE A 123 24.25 7.27 -7.57
C ILE A 123 23.42 8.10 -8.55
N ARG A 124 23.13 7.52 -9.69
CA ARG A 124 22.18 7.99 -10.69
C ARG A 124 21.24 6.84 -11.03
N GLY A 125 20.01 7.17 -11.41
CA GLY A 125 19.06 6.12 -11.71
C GLY A 125 17.73 6.62 -12.20
N VAL A 126 16.76 5.71 -12.09
CA VAL A 126 15.34 5.96 -12.36
C VAL A 126 14.51 5.42 -11.19
N PHE A 127 13.46 6.15 -10.85
CA PHE A 127 12.36 5.69 -10.02
C PHE A 127 11.15 5.51 -10.91
N GLY A 128 10.43 4.39 -10.75
CA GLY A 128 9.22 4.08 -11.49
C GLY A 128 8.09 3.59 -10.61
N GLY A 129 6.89 4.06 -10.91
CA GLY A 129 5.64 3.47 -10.42
C GLY A 129 4.90 2.84 -11.59
N PHE A 130 4.43 1.62 -11.39
CA PHE A 130 3.74 0.81 -12.40
C PHE A 130 2.43 0.30 -11.80
N ALA A 131 1.36 0.37 -12.58
CA ALA A 131 0.03 -0.11 -12.22
C ALA A 131 -0.48 -1.08 -13.28
N GLY A 132 -0.90 -2.26 -12.85
CA GLY A 132 -1.44 -3.36 -13.66
C GLY A 132 -2.92 -3.61 -13.41
N PHE A 133 -3.31 -4.89 -13.32
CA PHE A 133 -4.69 -5.33 -13.07
C PHE A 133 -5.09 -5.15 -11.60
N ASP A 134 -6.36 -4.97 -11.33
CA ASP A 134 -6.99 -5.12 -10.00
C ASP A 134 -6.18 -4.54 -8.83
N ASP A 135 -5.76 -3.27 -8.96
CA ASP A 135 -4.94 -2.59 -7.98
C ASP A 135 -3.50 -3.15 -7.80
N GLN A 136 -3.07 -4.11 -8.64
CA GLN A 136 -1.67 -4.54 -8.67
C GLN A 136 -0.77 -3.38 -9.04
N SER A 137 0.26 -3.16 -8.26
CA SER A 137 1.17 -2.07 -8.53
C SER A 137 2.56 -2.37 -7.95
N VAL A 138 3.59 -1.76 -8.52
CA VAL A 138 4.95 -1.91 -8.04
C VAL A 138 5.73 -0.61 -8.17
N PHE A 139 6.54 -0.31 -7.16
CA PHE A 139 7.62 0.65 -7.27
C PHE A 139 8.92 -0.06 -7.62
N VAL A 140 9.65 0.50 -8.57
CA VAL A 140 10.99 0.03 -8.93
C VAL A 140 11.95 1.22 -8.92
N ILE A 141 13.09 1.05 -8.24
CA ILE A 141 14.17 2.04 -8.24
C ILE A 141 15.41 1.32 -8.78
N GLY A 142 15.84 1.71 -9.97
CA GLY A 142 17.06 1.20 -10.58
C GLY A 142 18.15 2.27 -10.52
N VAL A 143 19.29 1.98 -9.88
CA VAL A 143 20.37 2.94 -9.67
C VAL A 143 21.72 2.31 -9.98
N ALA A 144 22.68 3.14 -10.41
CA ALA A 144 24.08 2.75 -10.55
C ALA A 144 25.00 3.88 -10.11
N ARG A 145 26.23 3.54 -9.78
CA ARG A 145 27.29 4.53 -9.57
C ARG A 145 27.53 5.31 -10.88
N PRO A 146 27.85 6.62 -10.80
CA PRO A 146 27.99 7.45 -12.00
C PRO A 146 28.93 6.89 -13.07
N ASP A 147 30.02 6.26 -12.65
CA ASP A 147 31.05 5.69 -13.55
C ASP A 147 30.50 4.47 -14.32
N TYR A 148 29.56 3.74 -13.77
CA TYR A 148 28.92 2.55 -14.34
C TYR A 148 27.55 2.84 -14.97
N TRP A 149 27.07 4.10 -14.90
CA TRP A 149 25.73 4.43 -15.35
C TRP A 149 25.49 4.12 -16.83
N ASN A 150 26.46 4.35 -17.68
CA ASN A 150 26.28 4.10 -19.12
C ASN A 150 26.04 2.61 -19.41
N ASP A 151 26.70 1.73 -18.67
CA ASP A 151 26.59 0.27 -18.85
C ASP A 151 25.27 -0.23 -18.25
N TRP A 152 24.90 0.25 -17.06
CA TRP A 152 23.71 -0.18 -16.36
C TRP A 152 22.41 0.46 -16.85
N LYS A 153 22.46 1.61 -17.48
CA LYS A 153 21.26 2.33 -17.94
C LYS A 153 20.39 1.50 -18.88
N LEU A 154 20.98 0.79 -19.84
CA LEU A 154 20.23 -0.05 -20.78
C LEU A 154 19.71 -1.31 -20.10
N ARG A 155 20.50 -1.90 -19.22
CA ARG A 155 20.14 -3.09 -18.43
C ARG A 155 18.96 -2.76 -17.48
N ILE A 156 19.02 -1.66 -16.73
CA ILE A 156 17.92 -1.16 -15.90
C ILE A 156 16.66 -0.90 -16.73
N LYS A 157 16.83 -0.32 -17.93
CA LYS A 157 15.70 -0.11 -18.82
C LYS A 157 15.07 -1.43 -19.25
N ALA A 158 15.87 -2.42 -19.63
CA ALA A 158 15.37 -3.75 -20.01
C ALA A 158 14.61 -4.43 -18.85
N MET A 159 15.14 -4.38 -17.63
CA MET A 159 14.46 -4.89 -16.44
C MET A 159 13.09 -4.20 -16.20
N ILE A 160 13.03 -2.89 -16.38
CA ILE A 160 11.78 -2.12 -16.26
C ILE A 160 10.77 -2.53 -17.35
N GLU A 161 11.22 -2.74 -18.57
CA GLU A 161 10.38 -3.15 -19.71
C GLU A 161 9.94 -4.62 -19.61
N SER A 162 10.60 -5.43 -18.81
CA SER A 162 10.24 -6.83 -18.55
C SER A 162 9.15 -6.97 -17.46
N ILE A 163 8.74 -5.89 -16.80
CA ILE A 163 7.69 -5.95 -15.77
C ILE A 163 6.42 -6.53 -16.37
N GLN A 164 5.91 -7.58 -15.75
CA GLN A 164 4.66 -8.24 -16.12
C GLN A 164 3.72 -8.28 -14.92
N PHE A 165 2.45 -8.05 -15.19
CA PHE A 165 1.36 -8.25 -14.25
C PHE A 165 0.58 -9.49 -14.67
N ILE A 166 0.37 -10.40 -13.74
CA ILE A 166 -0.36 -11.65 -13.95
C ILE A 166 -1.67 -11.53 -13.17
N GLU A 167 -2.79 -11.68 -13.86
CA GLU A 167 -4.10 -11.73 -13.21
C GLU A 167 -4.17 -12.95 -12.30
N ILE A 168 -4.57 -12.73 -11.04
CA ILE A 168 -4.69 -13.79 -10.05
C ILE A 168 -6.17 -13.93 -9.69
N ASP A 169 -6.69 -15.16 -9.81
CA ASP A 169 -8.04 -15.46 -9.33
C ASP A 169 -8.04 -15.65 -7.81
N TYR A 170 -8.61 -14.69 -7.11
CA TYR A 170 -8.81 -14.72 -5.67
C TYR A 170 -10.23 -15.12 -5.24
N SER A 171 -11.09 -15.55 -6.17
CA SER A 171 -12.52 -15.81 -5.91
C SER A 171 -12.75 -16.81 -4.79
N GLU A 172 -11.98 -17.90 -4.74
CA GLU A 172 -12.10 -18.89 -3.68
C GLU A 172 -11.73 -18.32 -2.30
N MET A 173 -10.65 -17.56 -2.25
CA MET A 173 -10.21 -16.90 -1.01
C MET A 173 -11.27 -15.90 -0.51
N ILE A 174 -11.80 -15.06 -1.42
CA ILE A 174 -12.84 -14.07 -1.10
C ILE A 174 -14.08 -14.77 -0.56
N MET A 175 -14.62 -15.79 -1.29
CA MET A 175 -15.80 -16.54 -0.88
C MET A 175 -15.62 -17.20 0.50
N ASN A 176 -14.48 -17.83 0.75
CA ASN A 176 -14.18 -18.48 2.01
C ASN A 176 -14.19 -17.50 3.19
N TRP A 177 -13.63 -16.30 3.00
CA TRP A 177 -13.63 -15.28 4.03
C TRP A 177 -14.99 -14.61 4.21
N GLU A 178 -15.71 -14.33 3.13
CA GLU A 178 -17.08 -13.78 3.21
C GLU A 178 -18.00 -14.74 3.93
N HIS A 179 -17.98 -16.03 3.59
CA HIS A 179 -18.78 -17.05 4.26
C HIS A 179 -18.46 -17.14 5.78
N ARG A 180 -17.22 -16.95 6.16
CA ARG A 180 -16.79 -16.98 7.57
C ARG A 180 -17.24 -15.74 8.34
N LEU A 181 -17.32 -14.58 7.70
CA LEU A 181 -17.55 -13.29 8.35
C LEU A 181 -18.97 -12.75 8.22
N VAL A 182 -19.73 -13.25 7.26
CA VAL A 182 -21.12 -12.84 7.05
C VAL A 182 -21.96 -13.08 8.32
N GLY A 183 -22.68 -12.05 8.77
CA GLY A 183 -23.52 -12.16 9.97
C GLY A 183 -22.75 -12.25 11.28
N LYS A 184 -21.46 -11.94 11.29
CA LYS A 184 -20.62 -12.05 12.48
C LYS A 184 -20.28 -10.66 13.07
N SER A 185 -19.96 -10.71 14.36
CA SER A 185 -19.40 -9.59 15.13
C SER A 185 -17.96 -9.92 15.48
N LEU A 186 -17.04 -9.02 15.16
CA LEU A 186 -15.62 -9.13 15.43
C LEU A 186 -15.25 -8.22 16.60
N ALA A 187 -14.81 -8.79 17.72
CA ALA A 187 -14.42 -8.03 18.90
C ALA A 187 -12.95 -8.31 19.27
N PRO A 188 -12.14 -7.27 19.58
CA PRO A 188 -10.77 -7.48 20.03
C PRO A 188 -10.76 -8.20 21.38
N GLN A 189 -9.96 -9.27 21.51
CA GLN A 189 -9.91 -10.06 22.74
C GLN A 189 -9.22 -9.31 23.89
N ASN A 190 -8.22 -8.49 23.59
CA ASN A 190 -7.50 -7.68 24.55
C ASN A 190 -7.54 -6.22 24.16
N PRO A 191 -8.66 -5.51 24.39
CA PRO A 191 -8.77 -4.12 24.01
C PRO A 191 -7.81 -3.26 24.84
N VAL A 192 -6.76 -2.73 24.18
CA VAL A 192 -5.90 -1.72 24.81
C VAL A 192 -6.71 -0.43 24.90
N THR A 193 -7.15 -0.06 26.08
CA THR A 193 -7.82 1.20 26.32
C THR A 193 -6.80 2.34 26.30
N ARG A 194 -6.86 3.20 25.28
CA ARG A 194 -6.19 4.51 25.31
C ARG A 194 -7.19 5.52 25.88
N GLY A 195 -7.05 5.83 27.15
CA GLY A 195 -8.04 6.64 27.85
C GLY A 195 -9.37 5.89 28.02
N ASN A 196 -10.52 6.57 27.81
CA ASN A 196 -11.85 5.97 27.95
C ASN A 196 -12.38 5.32 26.66
N LEU A 197 -11.54 5.13 25.63
CA LEU A 197 -11.98 4.58 24.34
C LEU A 197 -11.71 3.07 24.30
N VAL A 198 -12.76 2.28 24.45
CA VAL A 198 -12.74 0.84 24.17
C VAL A 198 -12.98 0.65 22.67
N PRO A 199 -12.15 -0.11 21.96
CA PRO A 199 -12.42 -0.42 20.56
C PRO A 199 -13.78 -1.11 20.41
N LYS A 200 -14.64 -0.57 19.54
CA LYS A 200 -15.96 -1.14 19.30
C LYS A 200 -15.88 -2.40 18.45
N PRO A 201 -16.78 -3.37 18.67
CA PRO A 201 -16.92 -4.50 17.77
C PRO A 201 -17.26 -4.05 16.33
N ILE A 202 -16.81 -4.82 15.35
CA ILE A 202 -17.16 -4.64 13.93
C ILE A 202 -18.30 -5.62 13.63
N ASN A 203 -19.49 -5.13 13.37
CA ASN A 203 -20.70 -5.94 13.14
C ASN A 203 -20.99 -6.03 11.63
N LEU A 204 -20.74 -7.18 11.03
CA LEU A 204 -20.83 -7.43 9.60
C LEU A 204 -22.18 -8.06 9.27
N CYS A 205 -23.01 -7.37 8.49
CA CYS A 205 -24.34 -7.86 8.13
C CYS A 205 -24.30 -8.64 6.81
N SER A 206 -25.24 -9.55 6.62
CA SER A 206 -25.35 -10.40 5.42
C SER A 206 -25.66 -9.62 4.14
N ASN A 207 -26.21 -8.43 4.25
CA ASN A 207 -26.47 -7.51 3.14
C ASN A 207 -25.26 -6.64 2.75
N GLY A 208 -24.06 -6.93 3.27
CA GLY A 208 -22.83 -6.19 3.02
C GLY A 208 -22.72 -4.86 3.75
N THR A 209 -23.62 -4.58 4.73
CA THR A 209 -23.51 -3.36 5.56
C THR A 209 -22.81 -3.65 6.87
N VAL A 210 -22.30 -2.60 7.53
CA VAL A 210 -21.78 -2.65 8.89
C VAL A 210 -22.81 -2.05 9.83
N ALA A 211 -23.30 -2.84 10.80
CA ALA A 211 -24.19 -2.32 11.83
C ALA A 211 -23.37 -1.60 12.90
N ASN A 212 -23.77 -0.39 13.20
CA ASN A 212 -23.29 0.32 14.38
C ASN A 212 -24.29 0.11 15.50
N GLU A 213 -23.79 -0.07 16.73
CA GLU A 213 -24.66 0.07 17.89
C GLU A 213 -25.40 1.40 17.76
N LYS A 214 -26.72 1.34 17.86
CA LYS A 214 -27.58 2.54 17.86
C LYS A 214 -26.97 3.51 18.88
N PRO A 215 -26.69 4.76 18.54
CA PRO A 215 -26.31 5.73 19.57
C PRO A 215 -27.41 5.77 20.62
N ALA A 216 -27.04 5.54 21.86
CA ALA A 216 -27.93 5.45 23.01
C ALA A 216 -28.57 6.80 23.38
N SER A 217 -28.79 7.69 22.44
CA SER A 217 -29.65 8.85 22.59
C SER A 217 -30.03 9.43 21.24
N THR A 218 -31.28 9.35 20.90
CA THR A 218 -31.95 10.34 20.05
C THR A 218 -32.02 11.68 20.80
N GLN A 219 -30.87 12.27 21.13
CA GLN A 219 -30.91 13.72 21.34
C GLN A 219 -31.03 14.35 19.94
N PRO A 220 -32.09 15.10 19.68
CA PRO A 220 -32.17 15.91 18.49
C PRO A 220 -30.91 16.78 18.48
N ALA A 221 -30.15 16.72 17.38
CA ALA A 221 -28.99 17.60 17.21
C ALA A 221 -29.46 19.04 17.37
N THR A 222 -29.19 19.64 18.51
CA THR A 222 -29.60 21.01 18.88
C THR A 222 -28.82 22.10 18.15
N THR A 223 -27.98 21.72 17.19
CA THR A 223 -27.37 22.61 16.20
C THR A 223 -27.95 22.27 14.82
N ALA A 224 -29.16 22.76 14.54
CA ALA A 224 -29.69 22.79 13.20
C ALA A 224 -28.70 23.61 12.34
N THR A 225 -27.87 22.92 11.57
CA THR A 225 -27.06 23.57 10.54
C THR A 225 -28.05 24.25 9.61
N GLN A 226 -27.98 25.57 9.51
CA GLN A 226 -28.84 26.32 8.62
C GLN A 226 -28.24 26.27 7.22
N GLN A 227 -29.08 26.01 6.22
CA GLN A 227 -28.69 26.14 4.82
C GLN A 227 -29.46 27.27 4.15
N THR A 228 -28.81 27.99 3.27
CA THR A 228 -29.44 29.05 2.48
C THR A 228 -29.92 28.49 1.17
N VAL A 229 -31.19 28.59 0.86
CA VAL A 229 -31.84 28.07 -0.35
C VAL A 229 -32.52 29.21 -1.09
N TRP A 230 -32.40 29.23 -2.42
CA TRP A 230 -33.09 30.16 -3.29
C TRP A 230 -34.55 29.71 -3.50
N ASN A 231 -35.52 30.57 -3.12
CA ASN A 231 -36.95 30.25 -3.23
C ASN A 231 -37.61 30.79 -4.51
N GLY A 232 -36.83 31.30 -5.44
CA GLY A 232 -37.31 31.93 -6.67
C GLY A 232 -37.33 33.48 -6.62
N TYR A 233 -37.23 34.08 -5.41
CA TYR A 233 -37.28 35.53 -5.21
C TYR A 233 -36.16 36.07 -4.34
N THR A 234 -35.77 35.29 -3.36
CA THR A 234 -34.73 35.67 -2.39
C THR A 234 -34.08 34.44 -1.78
N TRP A 235 -32.91 34.63 -1.21
CA TRP A 235 -32.24 33.61 -0.42
C TRP A 235 -32.88 33.51 0.96
N VAL A 236 -33.42 32.33 1.29
CA VAL A 236 -34.02 32.06 2.60
C VAL A 236 -33.19 31.06 3.37
N THR A 237 -33.01 31.30 4.66
CA THR A 237 -32.32 30.36 5.54
C THR A 237 -33.34 29.36 6.08
N VAL A 238 -33.15 28.11 5.75
CA VAL A 238 -34.00 26.99 6.20
C VAL A 238 -33.17 26.03 7.07
N PRO A 239 -33.80 25.30 7.99
CA PRO A 239 -33.12 24.24 8.71
C PRO A 239 -32.58 23.22 7.68
N ALA A 240 -31.29 22.89 7.73
CA ALA A 240 -30.76 21.83 6.92
C ALA A 240 -31.35 20.49 7.36
N VAL A 241 -32.08 19.85 6.48
CA VAL A 241 -32.52 18.46 6.72
C VAL A 241 -31.30 17.59 6.70
N PRO A 242 -30.93 16.92 7.79
CA PRO A 242 -29.76 16.01 7.78
C PRO A 242 -30.01 14.92 6.74
N MET A 243 -29.23 14.92 5.65
CA MET A 243 -29.28 13.79 4.74
C MET A 243 -28.78 12.56 5.47
N PRO A 244 -29.57 11.46 5.49
CA PRO A 244 -29.12 10.22 6.10
C PRO A 244 -27.82 9.80 5.43
N ARG A 245 -26.77 9.61 6.21
CA ARG A 245 -25.51 9.11 5.68
C ARG A 245 -25.71 7.66 5.21
N PRO A 246 -25.24 7.29 4.03
CA PRO A 246 -25.35 5.89 3.59
C PRO A 246 -24.65 4.99 4.62
N PRO A 247 -25.21 3.80 4.88
CA PRO A 247 -24.58 2.85 5.80
C PRO A 247 -23.18 2.49 5.31
N ALA A 248 -22.28 2.26 6.24
CA ALA A 248 -20.96 1.70 5.92
C ALA A 248 -21.14 0.34 5.24
N ARG A 249 -20.36 0.06 4.21
CA ARG A 249 -20.37 -1.23 3.50
C ARG A 249 -19.05 -1.95 3.70
N TRP A 250 -19.11 -3.27 3.75
CA TRP A 250 -17.94 -4.12 3.86
C TRP A 250 -17.85 -5.11 2.71
N HIS A 251 -16.66 -5.50 2.37
CA HIS A 251 -16.34 -6.61 1.46
C HIS A 251 -14.94 -7.14 1.77
N ILE A 252 -14.61 -8.29 1.23
CA ILE A 252 -13.24 -8.83 1.28
C ILE A 252 -12.51 -8.45 -0.01
N ALA A 253 -11.29 -7.97 0.14
CA ALA A 253 -10.40 -7.64 -0.98
C ALA A 253 -9.04 -8.33 -0.82
N PRO A 254 -8.43 -8.79 -1.93
CA PRO A 254 -7.09 -9.41 -1.94
C PRO A 254 -6.00 -8.33 -2.00
N ILE A 255 -5.71 -7.66 -0.88
CA ILE A 255 -4.66 -6.64 -0.89
C ILE A 255 -3.29 -7.31 -0.78
N LEU A 256 -2.45 -7.15 -1.80
CA LEU A 256 -1.15 -7.83 -1.94
C LEU A 256 -1.26 -9.36 -1.72
N GLY A 257 -2.31 -9.96 -2.27
CA GLY A 257 -2.59 -11.38 -2.13
C GLY A 257 -3.06 -11.84 -0.74
N LYS A 258 -3.28 -10.90 0.19
CA LYS A 258 -3.75 -11.21 1.54
C LYS A 258 -5.21 -10.82 1.71
N PRO A 259 -6.02 -11.67 2.36
CA PRO A 259 -7.40 -11.35 2.63
C PRO A 259 -7.48 -10.11 3.53
N THR A 260 -8.22 -9.12 3.08
CA THR A 260 -8.39 -7.85 3.80
C THR A 260 -9.86 -7.48 3.86
N LEU A 261 -10.37 -7.26 5.06
CA LEU A 261 -11.70 -6.70 5.26
C LEU A 261 -11.64 -5.20 4.99
N VAL A 262 -12.36 -4.74 3.98
CA VAL A 262 -12.45 -3.33 3.60
C VAL A 262 -13.81 -2.78 4.03
N ILE A 263 -13.80 -1.74 4.85
CA ILE A 263 -15.00 -1.05 5.29
C ILE A 263 -15.01 0.35 4.67
N ARG A 264 -16.00 0.60 3.82
CA ARG A 264 -16.19 1.91 3.17
C ARG A 264 -17.23 2.73 3.94
N HIS A 265 -16.75 3.81 4.57
CA HIS A 265 -17.58 4.82 5.19
C HIS A 265 -17.04 6.21 4.80
N GLY A 266 -17.51 6.73 3.66
CA GLY A 266 -16.98 7.96 3.07
C GLY A 266 -15.82 7.73 2.09
N PRO A 267 -14.99 8.75 1.80
CA PRO A 267 -14.00 8.73 0.73
C PRO A 267 -12.77 7.87 1.02
N ARG A 268 -12.48 7.58 2.28
CA ARG A 268 -11.33 6.77 2.69
C ARG A 268 -11.81 5.45 3.27
N PRO A 269 -11.50 4.29 2.62
CA PRO A 269 -11.78 2.98 3.19
C PRO A 269 -10.90 2.72 4.43
N GLN A 270 -11.42 1.91 5.34
CA GLN A 270 -10.63 1.31 6.42
C GLN A 270 -10.29 -0.12 6.01
N GLU A 271 -9.04 -0.51 6.16
CA GLU A 271 -8.51 -1.79 5.74
C GLU A 271 -8.00 -2.56 6.96
N PHE A 272 -8.44 -3.81 7.08
CA PHE A 272 -8.12 -4.70 8.18
C PHE A 272 -7.58 -6.01 7.61
N LYS A 273 -6.28 -6.25 7.71
CA LYS A 273 -5.66 -7.50 7.30
C LYS A 273 -6.20 -8.64 8.15
N LEU A 274 -6.60 -9.73 7.51
CA LEU A 274 -7.17 -10.90 8.16
C LEU A 274 -6.17 -12.06 8.09
N GLU A 275 -5.99 -12.73 9.22
CA GLU A 275 -5.14 -13.93 9.32
C GLU A 275 -5.83 -14.94 10.26
N MET A 276 -5.71 -16.24 9.95
CA MET A 276 -6.16 -17.31 10.85
C MET A 276 -4.97 -18.12 11.29
N GLU A 277 -4.89 -18.37 12.60
CA GLU A 277 -3.96 -19.34 13.19
C GLU A 277 -4.80 -20.38 13.93
N GLY A 278 -5.01 -21.56 13.32
CA GLY A 278 -6.02 -22.50 13.78
C GLY A 278 -7.41 -21.86 13.74
N ASP A 279 -8.10 -21.84 14.89
CA ASP A 279 -9.43 -21.23 15.04
C ASP A 279 -9.39 -19.76 15.48
N GLN A 280 -8.20 -19.21 15.70
CA GLN A 280 -8.02 -17.85 16.17
C GLN A 280 -7.95 -16.87 15.00
N LEU A 281 -8.87 -15.88 14.98
CA LEU A 281 -8.81 -14.76 14.04
C LEU A 281 -7.84 -13.68 14.53
N TYR A 282 -6.98 -13.20 13.63
CA TYR A 282 -6.17 -12.01 13.82
C TYR A 282 -6.61 -10.92 12.84
N VAL A 283 -6.79 -9.72 13.37
CA VAL A 283 -7.10 -8.51 12.60
C VAL A 283 -5.96 -7.52 12.82
N ASN A 284 -5.22 -7.19 11.75
CA ASN A 284 -4.00 -6.38 11.84
C ASN A 284 -3.00 -6.92 12.90
N GLY A 285 -2.83 -8.25 12.95
CA GLY A 285 -1.93 -8.95 13.89
C GLY A 285 -2.40 -8.97 15.35
N LYS A 286 -3.64 -8.57 15.63
CA LYS A 286 -4.23 -8.63 16.98
C LYS A 286 -5.31 -9.72 17.05
N PRO A 287 -5.42 -10.47 18.16
CA PRO A 287 -6.43 -11.51 18.30
C PRO A 287 -7.83 -10.91 18.47
N TYR A 288 -8.79 -11.46 17.70
CA TYR A 288 -10.21 -11.09 17.73
C TYR A 288 -11.07 -12.33 17.98
N SER A 289 -12.16 -12.16 18.71
CA SER A 289 -13.21 -13.17 18.81
C SER A 289 -14.25 -12.94 17.70
N ILE A 290 -14.79 -14.05 17.18
CA ILE A 290 -15.91 -14.07 16.24
C ILE A 290 -17.14 -14.55 17.00
N SER A 291 -18.23 -13.82 16.93
CA SER A 291 -19.52 -14.20 17.51
C SER A 291 -20.66 -13.90 16.53
N GLU A 292 -21.84 -14.43 16.79
CA GLU A 292 -23.04 -14.09 16.00
C GLU A 292 -23.38 -12.60 16.18
N ASN A 293 -23.75 -11.96 15.08
CA ASN A 293 -24.16 -10.56 15.09
C ASN A 293 -25.67 -10.47 15.29
N THR A 294 -26.10 -9.88 16.38
CA THR A 294 -27.53 -9.69 16.72
C THR A 294 -28.10 -8.34 16.26
N LEU A 295 -27.26 -7.45 15.71
CA LEU A 295 -27.65 -6.10 15.29
C LEU A 295 -28.14 -5.99 13.84
N CYS A 296 -27.96 -7.05 13.05
CA CYS A 296 -28.28 -7.09 11.62
C CYS A 296 -29.67 -7.69 11.33
N GLN A 297 -30.66 -7.41 12.15
CA GLN A 297 -32.04 -7.84 11.92
C GLN A 297 -32.80 -6.91 11.02
#